data_316604b6488484e5ac34dd6a47204354
#
_entry.id   316604b6488484e5ac34dd6a47204354
#
_cell.length_a   1.000
_cell.length_b   1.000
_cell.length_c   1.000
_cell.angle_alpha   90.00
_cell.angle_beta   90.00
_cell.angle_gamma   90.00
#
_symmetry.space_group_name_H-M   'P 1'
#
loop_
_entity.id
_entity.type
_entity.pdbx_description
1 polymer ?
#
loop_
_entity_poly.entity_id
_entity_poly.type
_entity_poly.pdbx_seq_one_letter_code
_entity_poly.pdbx_strand_id
1 'polypeptide(L)'
;MIDLLVVGGGPAGLSTAIHGARAGLKVVVAERRRGPIDKACGEGLMPHTLRHLQRLEVHPHGRPIRGISYRDGERHVDAPFKRGAGRGVRRTVLHGALLDAAAQAGVEICHDEIREISQDAFSVRAGRWRARYLAAADGLHSPIRRSLGLEQPSPGPRRWGIRRHVETAPWSDCVEVHWAPGAEAYVTPIADNCVGVTLLTSRRGGFDCHLEEFPALRDRIDDHPHEPDRAAGPLRQRVSSRTAGRVLLVGDAAGYVDALTGEGLGLAFGAAEQLVNCVIADRPADYDRRWRQITRRYRMLTATLLQASMYAPARSRIVPAAAAMPAVFARAVNLLAQ
;
A
#
# COMPACT_ATOMS: atom_id res chain seq x y z
N MET A 1 -10.77 -26.44 -14.97
CA MET A 1 -10.91 -24.98 -15.13
C MET A 1 -10.45 -24.34 -13.83
N ILE A 2 -9.74 -23.23 -13.87
CA ILE A 2 -9.29 -22.45 -12.70
C ILE A 2 -10.52 -21.73 -12.12
N ASP A 3 -10.65 -21.69 -10.79
CA ASP A 3 -11.73 -20.93 -10.14
C ASP A 3 -11.40 -19.44 -10.11
N LEU A 4 -10.13 -19.10 -9.75
CA LEU A 4 -9.66 -17.73 -9.64
C LEU A 4 -8.26 -17.57 -10.25
N LEU A 5 -8.18 -16.81 -11.33
CA LEU A 5 -6.92 -16.33 -11.87
C LEU A 5 -6.57 -14.99 -11.24
N VAL A 6 -5.41 -14.88 -10.62
CA VAL A 6 -4.89 -13.63 -10.07
C VAL A 6 -3.81 -13.08 -11.00
N VAL A 7 -4.00 -11.88 -11.51
CA VAL A 7 -3.01 -11.20 -12.38
C VAL A 7 -2.25 -10.17 -11.56
N GLY A 8 -0.98 -10.46 -11.32
CA GLY A 8 -0.07 -9.69 -10.48
C GLY A 8 0.22 -10.35 -9.13
N GLY A 9 1.49 -10.71 -8.92
CA GLY A 9 2.01 -11.37 -7.72
C GLY A 9 2.49 -10.39 -6.64
N GLY A 10 2.00 -9.16 -6.60
CA GLY A 10 2.24 -8.23 -5.49
C GLY A 10 1.47 -8.62 -4.22
N PRO A 11 1.63 -7.90 -3.07
CA PRO A 11 0.95 -8.27 -1.83
C PRO A 11 -0.57 -8.41 -1.92
N ALA A 12 -1.23 -7.56 -2.69
CA ALA A 12 -2.68 -7.67 -2.93
C ALA A 12 -3.04 -8.98 -3.65
N GLY A 13 -2.27 -9.33 -4.70
CA GLY A 13 -2.50 -10.55 -5.45
C GLY A 13 -2.19 -11.81 -4.65
N LEU A 14 -1.04 -11.86 -3.98
CA LEU A 14 -0.67 -13.01 -3.14
C LEU A 14 -1.67 -13.19 -1.99
N SER A 15 -2.09 -12.12 -1.31
CA SER A 15 -3.13 -12.20 -0.29
C SER A 15 -4.45 -12.74 -0.86
N THR A 16 -4.86 -12.28 -2.05
CA THR A 16 -6.06 -12.80 -2.72
C THR A 16 -5.92 -14.28 -3.03
N ALA A 17 -4.76 -14.69 -3.52
CA ALA A 17 -4.48 -16.09 -3.86
C ALA A 17 -4.49 -17.00 -2.63
N ILE A 18 -3.86 -16.57 -1.52
CA ILE A 18 -3.84 -17.32 -0.27
C ILE A 18 -5.26 -17.49 0.29
N HIS A 19 -6.05 -16.40 0.35
CA HIS A 19 -7.45 -16.49 0.77
C HIS A 19 -8.26 -17.45 -0.10
N GLY A 20 -8.09 -17.37 -1.42
CA GLY A 20 -8.79 -18.24 -2.37
C GLY A 20 -8.42 -19.71 -2.18
N ALA A 21 -7.13 -20.03 -2.12
CA ALA A 21 -6.63 -21.40 -1.94
C ALA A 21 -7.10 -22.00 -0.60
N ARG A 22 -7.03 -21.25 0.48
CA ARG A 22 -7.53 -21.69 1.81
C ARG A 22 -9.03 -21.91 1.85
N ALA A 23 -9.76 -21.24 0.98
CA ALA A 23 -11.20 -21.45 0.81
C ALA A 23 -11.54 -22.61 -0.16
N GLY A 24 -10.53 -23.38 -0.60
CA GLY A 24 -10.70 -24.53 -1.47
C GLY A 24 -10.83 -24.20 -2.97
N LEU A 25 -10.56 -22.98 -3.37
CA LEU A 25 -10.57 -22.60 -4.79
C LEU A 25 -9.28 -23.06 -5.49
N LYS A 26 -9.38 -23.50 -6.73
CA LYS A 26 -8.22 -23.68 -7.61
C LYS A 26 -7.73 -22.32 -8.09
N VAL A 27 -6.60 -21.86 -7.53
CA VAL A 27 -6.04 -20.53 -7.76
C VAL A 27 -4.72 -20.62 -8.54
N VAL A 28 -4.57 -19.74 -9.53
CA VAL A 28 -3.30 -19.51 -10.25
C VAL A 28 -2.97 -18.04 -10.20
N VAL A 29 -1.69 -17.71 -9.92
CA VAL A 29 -1.15 -16.35 -9.99
C VAL A 29 -0.28 -16.22 -11.24
N ALA A 30 -0.61 -15.28 -12.13
CA ALA A 30 0.24 -14.87 -13.23
C ALA A 30 1.02 -13.60 -12.86
N GLU A 31 2.34 -13.69 -12.73
CA GLU A 31 3.23 -12.57 -12.43
C GLU A 31 4.36 -12.49 -13.46
N ARG A 32 4.55 -11.31 -14.03
CA ARG A 32 5.56 -11.07 -15.08
C ARG A 32 7.00 -10.95 -14.57
N ARG A 33 7.20 -10.74 -13.28
CA ARG A 33 8.52 -10.59 -12.64
C ARG A 33 8.89 -11.85 -11.86
N ARG A 34 10.18 -12.12 -11.77
CA ARG A 34 10.72 -13.21 -10.95
C ARG A 34 11.27 -12.67 -9.65
N GLY A 35 11.22 -13.49 -8.60
CA GLY A 35 11.76 -13.20 -7.27
C GLY A 35 10.96 -12.15 -6.48
N PRO A 36 11.47 -11.76 -5.32
CA PRO A 36 10.87 -10.72 -4.51
C PRO A 36 10.79 -9.39 -5.24
N ILE A 37 9.59 -8.82 -5.28
CA ILE A 37 9.31 -7.60 -6.01
C ILE A 37 9.60 -6.39 -5.14
N ASP A 38 10.64 -5.62 -5.50
CA ASP A 38 10.94 -4.33 -4.89
C ASP A 38 10.20 -3.19 -5.61
N LYS A 39 9.48 -2.38 -4.83
CA LYS A 39 8.76 -1.17 -5.26
C LYS A 39 8.84 -0.12 -4.18
N ALA A 40 8.74 1.16 -4.56
CA ALA A 40 8.58 2.25 -3.59
C ALA A 40 7.41 1.95 -2.63
N CYS A 41 7.70 2.01 -1.33
CA CYS A 41 6.77 1.70 -0.25
C CYS A 41 7.27 2.39 1.02
N GLY A 42 6.35 2.87 1.86
CA GLY A 42 6.69 3.44 3.17
C GLY A 42 7.08 2.39 4.22
N GLU A 43 6.91 1.10 3.92
CA GLU A 43 7.38 -0.07 4.68
C GLU A 43 6.91 -0.16 6.14
N GLY A 44 6.04 0.76 6.57
CA GLY A 44 5.37 0.72 7.86
C GLY A 44 4.08 -0.10 7.80
N LEU A 45 4.01 -1.21 8.51
CA LEU A 45 2.81 -2.02 8.69
C LEU A 45 2.11 -1.60 9.98
N MET A 46 0.94 -1.01 9.86
CA MET A 46 0.13 -0.61 11.00
C MET A 46 -0.42 -1.83 11.77
N PRO A 47 -0.84 -1.68 13.04
CA PRO A 47 -1.34 -2.81 13.83
C PRO A 47 -2.46 -3.61 13.16
N HIS A 48 -3.42 -2.96 12.50
CA HIS A 48 -4.49 -3.67 11.79
C HIS A 48 -3.98 -4.44 10.56
N THR A 49 -2.95 -3.92 9.88
CA THR A 49 -2.30 -4.61 8.75
C THR A 49 -1.65 -5.91 9.20
N LEU A 50 -1.01 -5.90 10.38
CA LEU A 50 -0.44 -7.12 10.98
C LEU A 50 -1.52 -8.15 11.33
N ARG A 51 -2.72 -7.73 11.75
CA ARG A 51 -3.84 -8.66 11.98
C ARG A 51 -4.30 -9.35 10.70
N HIS A 52 -4.32 -8.65 9.57
CA HIS A 52 -4.58 -9.30 8.27
C HIS A 52 -3.51 -10.31 7.92
N LEU A 53 -2.24 -9.98 8.12
CA LEU A 53 -1.12 -10.90 7.87
C LEU A 53 -1.18 -12.12 8.80
N GLN A 54 -1.52 -11.95 10.08
CA GLN A 54 -1.72 -13.05 11.03
C GLN A 54 -2.80 -14.04 10.55
N ARG A 55 -3.92 -13.55 10.01
CA ARG A 55 -4.97 -14.42 9.42
C ARG A 55 -4.47 -15.17 8.19
N LEU A 56 -3.48 -14.64 7.49
CA LEU A 56 -2.79 -15.29 6.38
C LEU A 56 -1.60 -16.15 6.86
N GLU A 57 -1.36 -16.25 8.17
CA GLU A 57 -0.18 -16.91 8.77
C GLU A 57 1.15 -16.40 8.20
N VAL A 58 1.18 -15.10 7.87
CA VAL A 58 2.35 -14.43 7.32
C VAL A 58 3.00 -13.60 8.42
N HIS A 59 4.25 -13.93 8.75
CA HIS A 59 4.99 -13.32 9.85
C HIS A 59 6.34 -12.74 9.36
N PRO A 60 6.32 -11.62 8.61
CA PRO A 60 7.55 -11.06 8.07
C PRO A 60 8.44 -10.51 9.19
N HIS A 61 9.74 -10.76 9.10
CA HIS A 61 10.71 -10.14 9.99
C HIS A 61 10.75 -8.64 9.78
N GLY A 62 10.99 -7.89 10.86
CA GLY A 62 11.08 -6.45 10.83
C GLY A 62 11.07 -5.84 12.21
N ARG A 63 11.23 -4.52 12.29
CA ARG A 63 11.37 -3.80 13.55
C ARG A 63 10.02 -3.35 14.09
N PRO A 64 9.75 -3.48 15.40
CA PRO A 64 8.52 -2.96 16.01
C PRO A 64 8.40 -1.46 15.82
N ILE A 65 7.18 -0.98 15.51
CA ILE A 65 6.82 0.43 15.45
C ILE A 65 5.79 0.70 16.54
N ARG A 66 6.08 1.65 17.45
CA ARG A 66 5.22 1.96 18.61
C ARG A 66 4.21 3.07 18.35
N GLY A 67 4.39 3.84 17.30
CA GLY A 67 3.52 4.99 17.00
C GLY A 67 3.93 5.75 15.75
N ILE A 68 3.33 6.91 15.60
CA ILE A 68 3.64 7.90 14.57
C ILE A 68 4.11 9.20 15.28
N SER A 69 5.21 9.78 14.80
CA SER A 69 5.74 11.07 15.25
C SER A 69 5.62 12.10 14.13
N TYR A 70 4.85 13.17 14.32
CA TYR A 70 4.83 14.31 13.38
C TYR A 70 5.90 15.31 13.75
N ARG A 71 6.64 15.81 12.77
CA ARG A 71 7.78 16.72 12.95
C ARG A 71 7.71 17.90 11.99
N ASP A 72 8.06 19.09 12.52
CA ASP A 72 8.18 20.35 11.78
C ASP A 72 9.34 21.14 12.40
N GLY A 73 10.53 21.02 11.83
CA GLY A 73 11.77 21.50 12.44
C GLY A 73 12.00 20.87 13.81
N GLU A 74 12.10 21.69 14.84
CA GLU A 74 12.29 21.23 16.23
C GLU A 74 11.03 20.74 16.92
N ARG A 75 9.84 21.10 16.38
CA ARG A 75 8.57 20.69 16.97
C ARG A 75 8.25 19.24 16.62
N HIS A 76 7.79 18.51 17.60
CA HIS A 76 7.28 17.16 17.38
C HIS A 76 6.09 16.85 18.27
N VAL A 77 5.30 15.88 17.84
CA VAL A 77 4.20 15.31 18.63
C VAL A 77 4.07 13.83 18.29
N ASP A 78 3.98 13.00 19.32
CA ASP A 78 3.91 11.56 19.22
C ASP A 78 2.50 11.05 19.44
N ALA A 79 2.10 10.06 18.63
CA ALA A 79 0.86 9.33 18.79
C ALA A 79 1.16 7.83 18.94
N PRO A 80 1.29 7.31 20.16
CA PRO A 80 1.50 5.90 20.40
C PRO A 80 0.29 5.07 19.96
N PHE A 81 0.54 3.87 19.43
CA PHE A 81 -0.51 2.92 19.08
C PHE A 81 -1.10 2.29 20.33
N LYS A 82 -2.44 2.27 20.43
CA LYS A 82 -3.16 1.72 21.59
C LYS A 82 -3.46 0.22 21.48
N ARG A 83 -3.43 -0.35 20.27
CA ARG A 83 -3.85 -1.74 19.99
C ARG A 83 -2.69 -2.61 19.50
N GLY A 84 -1.55 -2.51 20.17
CA GLY A 84 -0.32 -3.23 19.84
C GLY A 84 0.60 -2.45 18.93
N ALA A 85 1.81 -2.96 18.74
CA ALA A 85 2.81 -2.37 17.86
C ALA A 85 2.51 -2.67 16.40
N GLY A 86 2.87 -1.73 15.54
CA GLY A 86 3.07 -1.98 14.12
C GLY A 86 4.42 -2.64 13.85
N ARG A 87 4.83 -2.71 12.61
CA ARG A 87 6.13 -3.26 12.21
C ARG A 87 6.68 -2.56 10.98
N GLY A 88 7.93 -2.11 11.03
CA GLY A 88 8.70 -1.70 9.85
C GLY A 88 9.25 -2.94 9.17
N VAL A 89 8.95 -3.12 7.89
CA VAL A 89 9.32 -4.33 7.16
C VAL A 89 9.75 -3.96 5.75
N ARG A 90 10.96 -4.34 5.37
CA ARG A 90 11.40 -4.17 3.98
C ARG A 90 10.40 -4.81 3.02
N ARG A 91 10.11 -4.11 1.95
CA ARG A 91 9.15 -4.56 0.94
C ARG A 91 9.45 -5.95 0.39
N THR A 92 10.72 -6.27 0.18
CA THR A 92 11.19 -7.57 -0.31
C THR A 92 10.99 -8.68 0.72
N VAL A 93 11.19 -8.40 2.02
CA VAL A 93 10.96 -9.34 3.12
C VAL A 93 9.47 -9.67 3.25
N LEU A 94 8.59 -8.66 3.22
CA LEU A 94 7.15 -8.87 3.21
C LEU A 94 6.72 -9.71 2.00
N HIS A 95 7.27 -9.41 0.83
CA HIS A 95 6.91 -10.12 -0.40
C HIS A 95 7.38 -11.58 -0.35
N GLY A 96 8.60 -11.85 0.15
CA GLY A 96 9.12 -13.20 0.35
C GLY A 96 8.21 -14.03 1.27
N ALA A 97 7.85 -13.47 2.45
CA ALA A 97 6.95 -14.14 3.38
C ALA A 97 5.55 -14.43 2.78
N LEU A 98 5.04 -13.56 1.92
CA LEU A 98 3.79 -13.81 1.19
C LEU A 98 3.94 -14.89 0.12
N LEU A 99 5.09 -14.96 -0.57
CA LEU A 99 5.38 -16.04 -1.53
C LEU A 99 5.44 -17.39 -0.84
N ASP A 100 6.11 -17.47 0.30
CA ASP A 100 6.22 -18.69 1.10
C ASP A 100 4.83 -19.16 1.58
N ALA A 101 4.02 -18.26 2.10
CA ALA A 101 2.65 -18.58 2.52
C ALA A 101 1.75 -18.99 1.34
N ALA A 102 1.92 -18.40 0.16
CA ALA A 102 1.21 -18.80 -1.05
C ALA A 102 1.60 -20.22 -1.49
N ALA A 103 2.89 -20.53 -1.46
CA ALA A 103 3.39 -21.89 -1.75
C ALA A 103 2.85 -22.91 -0.76
N GLN A 104 2.86 -22.61 0.56
CA GLN A 104 2.29 -23.47 1.60
C GLN A 104 0.78 -23.69 1.43
N ALA A 105 0.06 -22.68 0.92
CA ALA A 105 -1.35 -22.80 0.61
C ALA A 105 -1.64 -23.53 -0.72
N GLY A 106 -0.61 -24.03 -1.41
CA GLY A 106 -0.75 -24.74 -2.68
C GLY A 106 -1.09 -23.85 -3.88
N VAL A 107 -0.79 -22.55 -3.81
CA VAL A 107 -1.02 -21.62 -4.92
C VAL A 107 0.01 -21.86 -6.03
N GLU A 108 -0.45 -22.08 -7.25
CA GLU A 108 0.40 -22.12 -8.43
C GLU A 108 0.77 -20.70 -8.86
N ILE A 109 2.08 -20.39 -8.89
CA ILE A 109 2.58 -19.07 -9.34
C ILE A 109 3.34 -19.27 -10.65
N CYS A 110 2.82 -18.65 -11.72
CA CYS A 110 3.38 -18.76 -13.07
C CYS A 110 4.02 -17.45 -13.51
N HIS A 111 5.21 -17.55 -14.11
CA HIS A 111 5.83 -16.41 -14.76
C HIS A 111 5.14 -16.17 -16.11
N ASP A 112 4.21 -15.22 -16.11
CA ASP A 112 3.41 -14.90 -17.29
C ASP A 112 2.98 -13.43 -17.28
N GLU A 113 2.93 -12.81 -18.45
CA GLU A 113 2.46 -11.43 -18.64
C GLU A 113 1.10 -11.44 -19.34
N ILE A 114 0.07 -11.08 -18.62
CA ILE A 114 -1.28 -10.97 -19.17
C ILE A 114 -1.48 -9.59 -19.78
N ARG A 115 -1.68 -9.54 -21.09
CA ARG A 115 -1.91 -8.30 -21.86
C ARG A 115 -3.35 -8.12 -22.30
N GLU A 116 -4.00 -9.22 -22.64
CA GLU A 116 -5.36 -9.23 -23.18
C GLU A 116 -6.26 -10.10 -22.33
N ILE A 117 -7.46 -9.61 -22.13
CA ILE A 117 -8.52 -10.33 -21.44
C ILE A 117 -9.81 -10.27 -22.27
N SER A 118 -10.58 -11.34 -22.22
CA SER A 118 -11.96 -11.38 -22.70
C SER A 118 -12.81 -12.17 -21.73
N GLN A 119 -14.10 -11.94 -21.71
CA GLN A 119 -15.01 -12.64 -20.80
C GLN A 119 -16.34 -12.91 -21.46
N ASP A 120 -16.98 -13.98 -21.02
CA ASP A 120 -18.36 -14.34 -21.29
C ASP A 120 -19.17 -14.41 -19.97
N ALA A 121 -20.41 -14.88 -20.03
CA ALA A 121 -21.26 -15.01 -18.85
C ALA A 121 -20.70 -15.99 -17.80
N PHE A 122 -19.80 -16.91 -18.17
CA PHE A 122 -19.37 -18.03 -17.34
C PHE A 122 -17.89 -18.01 -17.00
N SER A 123 -17.06 -17.34 -17.81
CA SER A 123 -15.61 -17.40 -17.67
C SER A 123 -14.89 -16.14 -18.16
N VAL A 124 -13.62 -16.03 -17.73
CA VAL A 124 -12.65 -15.05 -18.23
C VAL A 124 -11.53 -15.80 -18.94
N ARG A 125 -11.11 -15.32 -20.10
CA ARG A 125 -9.87 -15.69 -20.77
C ARG A 125 -8.83 -14.60 -20.58
N ALA A 126 -7.62 -14.98 -20.23
CA ALA A 126 -6.49 -14.08 -20.06
C ALA A 126 -5.22 -14.78 -20.56
N GLY A 127 -4.74 -14.40 -21.73
CA GLY A 127 -3.69 -15.13 -22.43
C GLY A 127 -4.06 -16.62 -22.65
N ARG A 128 -3.23 -17.54 -22.17
CA ARG A 128 -3.48 -19.01 -22.23
C ARG A 128 -4.46 -19.53 -21.17
N TRP A 129 -4.83 -18.69 -20.20
CA TRP A 129 -5.61 -19.09 -19.04
C TRP A 129 -7.12 -18.93 -19.26
N ARG A 130 -7.88 -19.85 -18.69
CA ARG A 130 -9.33 -19.75 -18.58
C ARG A 130 -9.75 -20.01 -17.14
N ALA A 131 -10.47 -19.06 -16.54
CA ALA A 131 -10.92 -19.11 -15.15
C ALA A 131 -12.38 -18.69 -15.01
N ARG A 132 -13.03 -19.09 -13.90
CA ARG A 132 -14.36 -18.57 -13.55
C ARG A 132 -14.34 -17.08 -13.25
N TYR A 133 -13.29 -16.63 -12.54
CA TYR A 133 -13.09 -15.25 -12.15
C TYR A 133 -11.63 -14.83 -12.35
N LEU A 134 -11.43 -13.52 -12.53
CA LEU A 134 -10.11 -12.91 -12.58
C LEU A 134 -10.02 -11.81 -11.52
N ALA A 135 -9.00 -11.89 -10.65
CA ALA A 135 -8.60 -10.81 -9.76
C ALA A 135 -7.45 -10.01 -10.39
N ALA A 136 -7.72 -8.76 -10.78
CA ALA A 136 -6.71 -7.87 -11.32
C ALA A 136 -5.98 -7.16 -10.17
N ALA A 137 -4.77 -7.64 -9.87
CA ALA A 137 -3.84 -7.14 -8.86
C ALA A 137 -2.58 -6.53 -9.49
N ASP A 138 -2.70 -6.04 -10.71
CA ASP A 138 -1.63 -5.58 -11.61
C ASP A 138 -1.09 -4.17 -11.26
N GLY A 139 -1.56 -3.60 -10.14
CA GLY A 139 -0.97 -2.46 -9.46
C GLY A 139 -1.43 -1.09 -9.95
N LEU A 140 -0.63 -0.07 -9.62
CA LEU A 140 -1.00 1.34 -9.76
C LEU A 140 -1.41 1.73 -11.19
N HIS A 141 -0.68 1.23 -12.19
CA HIS A 141 -0.90 1.51 -13.61
C HIS A 141 -1.66 0.41 -14.35
N SER A 142 -2.56 -0.28 -13.67
CA SER A 142 -3.30 -1.46 -14.15
C SER A 142 -3.70 -1.40 -15.63
N PRO A 143 -3.08 -2.21 -16.51
CA PRO A 143 -3.53 -2.37 -17.89
C PRO A 143 -4.94 -2.94 -17.97
N ILE A 144 -5.28 -3.87 -17.08
CA ILE A 144 -6.62 -4.50 -17.04
C ILE A 144 -7.69 -3.47 -16.73
N ARG A 145 -7.46 -2.58 -15.73
CA ARG A 145 -8.39 -1.48 -15.44
C ARG A 145 -8.66 -0.61 -16.66
N ARG A 146 -7.60 -0.27 -17.42
CA ARG A 146 -7.72 0.54 -18.64
C ARG A 146 -8.46 -0.19 -19.75
N SER A 147 -8.13 -1.45 -20.02
CA SER A 147 -8.79 -2.24 -21.08
C SER A 147 -10.29 -2.43 -20.83
N LEU A 148 -10.71 -2.43 -19.57
CA LEU A 148 -12.11 -2.51 -19.16
C LEU A 148 -12.84 -1.15 -19.15
N GLY A 149 -12.17 -0.05 -19.49
CA GLY A 149 -12.77 1.30 -19.44
C GLY A 149 -13.12 1.78 -18.02
N LEU A 150 -12.52 1.20 -16.98
CA LEU A 150 -12.83 1.52 -15.58
C LEU A 150 -11.99 2.68 -15.03
N GLU A 151 -10.97 3.11 -15.74
CA GLU A 151 -10.11 4.23 -15.34
C GLU A 151 -10.86 5.55 -15.43
N GLN A 152 -10.71 6.40 -14.42
CA GLN A 152 -11.33 7.71 -14.37
C GLN A 152 -10.27 8.80 -14.25
N PRO A 153 -10.46 9.99 -14.84
CA PRO A 153 -9.59 11.13 -14.64
C PRO A 153 -9.41 11.45 -13.15
N SER A 154 -8.18 11.66 -12.73
CA SER A 154 -7.84 12.05 -11.36
C SER A 154 -7.50 13.52 -11.30
N PRO A 155 -8.45 14.39 -10.87
CA PRO A 155 -8.19 15.84 -10.76
C PRO A 155 -7.23 16.14 -9.62
N GLY A 156 -6.53 17.26 -9.73
CA GLY A 156 -5.57 17.75 -8.75
C GLY A 156 -4.13 17.40 -9.11
N PRO A 157 -3.18 17.83 -8.27
CA PRO A 157 -1.77 17.63 -8.54
C PRO A 157 -1.40 16.15 -8.53
N ARG A 158 -0.52 15.79 -9.43
CA ARG A 158 0.09 14.47 -9.46
C ARG A 158 1.14 14.41 -8.36
N ARG A 159 1.16 13.34 -7.60
CA ARG A 159 2.16 13.11 -6.55
C ARG A 159 2.90 11.80 -6.80
N TRP A 160 4.15 11.78 -6.38
CA TRP A 160 5.05 10.63 -6.47
C TRP A 160 5.60 10.30 -5.08
N GLY A 161 5.89 9.03 -4.86
CA GLY A 161 6.66 8.55 -3.73
C GLY A 161 8.04 8.10 -4.21
N ILE A 162 9.11 8.56 -3.53
CA ILE A 162 10.49 8.13 -3.78
C ILE A 162 11.01 7.54 -2.48
N ARG A 163 11.48 6.30 -2.49
CA ARG A 163 12.02 5.60 -1.32
C ARG A 163 13.50 5.33 -1.48
N ARG A 164 14.25 5.58 -0.40
CA ARG A 164 15.65 5.23 -0.21
C ARG A 164 15.81 4.40 1.06
N HIS A 165 16.60 3.34 1.02
CA HIS A 165 17.08 2.66 2.21
C HIS A 165 18.43 3.22 2.59
N VAL A 166 18.56 3.65 3.84
CA VAL A 166 19.79 4.22 4.39
C VAL A 166 20.34 3.29 5.46
N GLU A 167 21.63 2.94 5.33
CA GLU A 167 22.33 2.03 6.23
C GLU A 167 22.76 2.76 7.52
N THR A 168 21.81 2.94 8.43
CA THR A 168 22.04 3.56 9.74
C THR A 168 21.11 2.95 10.78
N ALA A 169 21.53 2.94 12.04
CA ALA A 169 20.68 2.48 13.13
C ALA A 169 19.48 3.41 13.30
N PRO A 170 18.25 2.87 13.43
CA PRO A 170 17.08 3.68 13.73
C PRO A 170 17.22 4.43 15.05
N TRP A 171 16.89 5.69 15.04
CA TRP A 171 16.91 6.59 16.19
C TRP A 171 15.55 6.79 16.85
N SER A 172 14.52 6.14 16.34
CA SER A 172 13.15 6.21 16.84
C SER A 172 12.45 4.86 16.67
N ASP A 173 11.56 4.53 17.59
CA ASP A 173 10.64 3.40 17.47
C ASP A 173 9.29 3.81 16.83
N CYS A 174 9.17 5.06 16.37
CA CYS A 174 8.00 5.56 15.65
C CYS A 174 8.33 5.71 14.15
N VAL A 175 7.30 5.68 13.30
CA VAL A 175 7.41 6.28 11.98
C VAL A 175 7.41 7.78 12.16
N GLU A 176 8.49 8.45 11.77
CA GLU A 176 8.54 9.91 11.76
C GLU A 176 7.97 10.44 10.45
N VAL A 177 7.13 11.45 10.55
CA VAL A 177 6.57 12.18 9.40
C VAL A 177 7.02 13.62 9.49
N HIS A 178 7.97 14.00 8.67
CA HIS A 178 8.49 15.36 8.56
C HIS A 178 7.68 16.13 7.53
N TRP A 179 7.28 17.35 7.88
CA TRP A 179 6.45 18.21 7.04
C TRP A 179 7.26 19.37 6.49
N ALA A 180 7.25 19.56 5.16
CA ALA A 180 7.89 20.67 4.48
C ALA A 180 6.95 21.34 3.43
N PRO A 181 7.28 22.53 2.90
CA PRO A 181 6.44 23.25 1.97
C PRO A 181 6.03 22.51 0.69
N GLY A 182 6.83 21.59 0.20
CA GLY A 182 6.62 20.91 -1.08
C GLY A 182 6.56 19.40 -1.01
N ALA A 183 6.86 18.84 0.17
CA ALA A 183 6.98 17.41 0.36
C ALA A 183 6.69 16.98 1.79
N GLU A 184 6.44 15.70 1.99
CA GLU A 184 6.50 15.04 3.29
C GLU A 184 7.55 13.92 3.23
N ALA A 185 8.36 13.79 4.31
CA ALA A 185 9.33 12.71 4.47
C ALA A 185 8.89 11.76 5.58
N TYR A 186 8.91 10.46 5.28
CA TYR A 186 8.62 9.38 6.22
C TYR A 186 9.89 8.64 6.52
N VAL A 187 10.24 8.51 7.80
CA VAL A 187 11.36 7.68 8.25
C VAL A 187 10.78 6.49 9.00
N THR A 188 10.99 5.30 8.45
CA THR A 188 10.48 4.04 8.99
C THR A 188 11.64 3.19 9.48
N PRO A 189 11.71 2.77 10.76
CA PRO A 189 12.69 1.81 11.25
C PRO A 189 12.36 0.42 10.67
N ILE A 190 13.20 -0.14 9.79
CA ILE A 190 12.93 -1.41 9.08
C ILE A 190 13.85 -2.56 9.48
N ALA A 191 15.02 -2.26 9.99
CA ALA A 191 15.98 -3.22 10.54
C ALA A 191 16.83 -2.55 11.61
N ASP A 192 17.68 -3.31 12.31
CA ASP A 192 18.55 -2.76 13.38
C ASP A 192 19.62 -1.79 12.86
N ASN A 193 19.97 -1.91 11.59
CA ASN A 193 20.96 -1.08 10.91
C ASN A 193 20.42 -0.41 9.64
N CYS A 194 19.10 -0.27 9.51
CA CYS A 194 18.52 0.32 8.30
C CYS A 194 17.22 1.06 8.58
N VAL A 195 17.12 2.25 8.01
CA VAL A 195 15.88 3.02 7.94
C VAL A 195 15.40 3.16 6.50
N GLY A 196 14.10 3.06 6.28
CA GLY A 196 13.46 3.43 5.02
C GLY A 196 13.06 4.89 5.05
N VAL A 197 13.58 5.70 4.13
CA VAL A 197 13.18 7.10 3.97
C VAL A 197 12.33 7.23 2.71
N THR A 198 11.08 7.66 2.85
CA THR A 198 10.15 7.83 1.73
C THR A 198 9.70 9.28 1.63
N LEU A 199 9.97 9.91 0.50
CA LEU A 199 9.55 11.27 0.20
C LEU A 199 8.28 11.24 -0.66
N LEU A 200 7.24 11.99 -0.26
CA LEU A 200 6.03 12.22 -1.04
C LEU A 200 6.03 13.65 -1.55
N THR A 201 5.95 13.83 -2.87
CA THR A 201 6.08 15.15 -3.49
C THR A 201 5.21 15.30 -4.73
N SER A 202 4.81 16.53 -5.07
CA SER A 202 4.20 16.87 -6.35
C SER A 202 5.17 17.56 -7.31
N ARG A 203 6.41 17.80 -6.89
CA ARG A 203 7.46 18.45 -7.68
C ARG A 203 8.29 17.43 -8.45
N ARG A 204 8.94 17.87 -9.52
CA ARG A 204 9.93 17.08 -10.25
C ARG A 204 11.26 17.12 -9.50
N GLY A 205 12.02 16.05 -9.55
CA GLY A 205 13.35 15.94 -8.93
C GLY A 205 13.65 14.52 -8.46
N GLY A 206 14.91 14.26 -8.17
CA GLY A 206 15.37 13.04 -7.50
C GLY A 206 15.23 13.15 -5.98
N PHE A 207 15.61 12.09 -5.28
CA PHE A 207 15.53 12.01 -3.82
C PHE A 207 16.31 13.17 -3.16
N ASP A 208 17.56 13.40 -3.55
CA ASP A 208 18.43 14.40 -2.93
C ASP A 208 17.89 15.83 -3.09
N CYS A 209 17.35 16.15 -4.26
CA CYS A 209 16.71 17.45 -4.51
C CYS A 209 15.54 17.74 -3.55
N HIS A 210 14.77 16.71 -3.19
CA HIS A 210 13.66 16.86 -2.25
C HIS A 210 14.10 16.76 -0.79
N LEU A 211 15.22 16.07 -0.51
CA LEU A 211 15.79 15.97 0.83
C LEU A 211 16.27 17.33 1.36
N GLU A 212 16.66 18.25 0.47
CA GLU A 212 17.03 19.62 0.83
C GLU A 212 15.93 20.39 1.58
N GLU A 213 14.67 20.00 1.39
CA GLU A 213 13.55 20.59 2.15
C GLU A 213 13.51 20.14 3.62
N PHE A 214 14.34 19.16 4.01
CA PHE A 214 14.40 18.55 5.35
C PHE A 214 15.83 18.59 5.93
N PRO A 215 16.40 19.79 6.25
CA PRO A 215 17.80 19.92 6.64
C PRO A 215 18.21 19.00 7.79
N ALA A 216 17.42 18.94 8.87
CA ALA A 216 17.72 18.08 10.02
C ALA A 216 17.69 16.57 9.70
N LEU A 217 16.88 16.15 8.74
CA LEU A 217 16.86 14.77 8.25
C LEU A 217 18.06 14.52 7.34
N ARG A 218 18.34 15.45 6.43
CA ARG A 218 19.51 15.38 5.53
C ARG A 218 20.79 15.23 6.34
N ASP A 219 21.05 16.11 7.29
CA ASP A 219 22.28 16.11 8.14
C ASP A 219 22.44 14.79 8.93
N ARG A 220 21.33 14.04 9.10
CA ARG A 220 21.34 12.76 9.80
C ARG A 220 21.62 11.56 8.90
N ILE A 221 21.38 11.67 7.59
CA ILE A 221 21.46 10.53 6.67
C ILE A 221 22.46 10.70 5.53
N ASP A 222 22.96 11.92 5.28
CA ASP A 222 23.75 12.26 4.07
C ASP A 222 25.08 11.49 4.00
N ASP A 223 25.73 11.29 5.14
CA ASP A 223 27.02 10.59 5.24
C ASP A 223 26.89 9.04 5.29
N HIS A 224 25.67 8.51 5.20
CA HIS A 224 25.43 7.07 5.31
C HIS A 224 25.28 6.38 3.94
N PRO A 225 25.80 5.16 3.78
CA PRO A 225 25.57 4.35 2.59
C PRO A 225 24.06 4.12 2.36
N HIS A 226 23.67 4.05 1.10
CA HIS A 226 22.28 3.82 0.75
C HIS A 226 22.11 2.96 -0.51
N GLU A 227 20.96 2.30 -0.63
CA GLU A 227 20.56 1.56 -1.81
C GLU A 227 20.01 2.51 -2.91
N PRO A 228 19.96 2.05 -4.18
CA PRO A 228 19.34 2.80 -5.25
C PRO A 228 17.87 3.14 -4.96
N ASP A 229 17.49 4.37 -5.30
CA ASP A 229 16.14 4.87 -5.10
C ASP A 229 15.09 4.08 -5.87
N ARG A 230 13.89 3.99 -5.30
CA ARG A 230 12.70 3.46 -5.97
C ARG A 230 11.62 4.52 -5.98
N ALA A 231 11.01 4.73 -7.13
CA ALA A 231 9.93 5.70 -7.28
C ALA A 231 8.63 5.03 -7.76
N ALA A 232 7.50 5.60 -7.37
CA ALA A 232 6.18 5.22 -7.83
C ALA A 232 5.28 6.45 -7.98
N GLY A 233 4.46 6.48 -9.02
CA GLY A 233 3.50 7.55 -9.26
C GLY A 233 3.10 7.66 -10.74
N PRO A 234 2.15 8.55 -11.05
CA PRO A 234 1.38 9.35 -10.10
C PRO A 234 0.48 8.48 -9.22
N LEU A 235 0.47 8.78 -7.90
CA LEU A 235 -0.14 7.91 -6.89
C LEU A 235 -1.66 7.81 -7.03
N ARG A 236 -2.33 8.95 -7.23
CA ARG A 236 -3.79 8.99 -7.23
C ARG A 236 -4.39 8.29 -8.44
N GLN A 237 -5.20 7.27 -8.18
CA GLN A 237 -5.94 6.51 -9.18
C GLN A 237 -7.43 6.52 -8.84
N ARG A 238 -8.26 6.87 -9.82
CA ARG A 238 -9.73 6.84 -9.69
C ARG A 238 -10.31 5.77 -10.59
N VAL A 239 -11.33 5.11 -10.08
CA VAL A 239 -11.96 3.96 -10.73
C VAL A 239 -13.48 4.10 -10.63
N SER A 240 -14.19 3.89 -11.73
CA SER A 240 -15.65 3.94 -11.79
C SER A 240 -16.29 2.78 -11.01
N SER A 241 -15.81 1.56 -11.24
CA SER A 241 -16.22 0.33 -10.58
C SER A 241 -15.02 -0.57 -10.29
N ARG A 242 -15.10 -1.41 -9.25
CA ARG A 242 -14.08 -2.44 -8.94
C ARG A 242 -14.43 -3.78 -9.55
N THR A 243 -15.56 -3.84 -10.26
CA THR A 243 -16.01 -5.05 -10.96
C THR A 243 -16.44 -4.72 -12.37
N ALA A 244 -16.13 -5.63 -13.30
CA ALA A 244 -16.68 -5.67 -14.64
C ALA A 244 -16.95 -7.14 -14.98
N GLY A 245 -18.22 -7.57 -14.88
CA GLY A 245 -18.59 -8.96 -15.05
C GLY A 245 -17.85 -9.87 -14.06
N ARG A 246 -16.98 -10.74 -14.59
CA ARG A 246 -16.19 -11.71 -13.82
C ARG A 246 -14.79 -11.24 -13.47
N VAL A 247 -14.45 -9.98 -13.78
CA VAL A 247 -13.17 -9.36 -13.41
C VAL A 247 -13.36 -8.44 -12.22
N LEU A 248 -12.53 -8.62 -11.18
CA LEU A 248 -12.54 -7.83 -9.94
C LEU A 248 -11.16 -7.20 -9.73
N LEU A 249 -11.13 -5.90 -9.44
CA LEU A 249 -9.89 -5.15 -9.19
C LEU A 249 -9.53 -5.18 -7.71
N VAL A 250 -8.25 -5.40 -7.36
CA VAL A 250 -7.78 -5.41 -5.97
C VAL A 250 -6.45 -4.66 -5.81
N GLY A 251 -6.19 -4.16 -4.61
CA GLY A 251 -5.04 -3.30 -4.34
C GLY A 251 -5.10 -1.98 -5.10
N ASP A 252 -3.95 -1.47 -5.56
CA ASP A 252 -3.87 -0.18 -6.26
C ASP A 252 -4.64 -0.17 -7.59
N ALA A 253 -4.85 -1.32 -8.21
CA ALA A 253 -5.69 -1.46 -9.40
C ALA A 253 -7.14 -1.07 -9.13
N ALA A 254 -7.65 -1.29 -7.92
CA ALA A 254 -9.00 -0.93 -7.48
C ALA A 254 -9.18 0.56 -7.16
N GLY A 255 -8.10 1.34 -7.26
CA GLY A 255 -8.05 2.76 -6.96
C GLY A 255 -7.18 3.08 -5.73
N TYR A 256 -6.55 4.24 -5.77
CA TYR A 256 -5.63 4.70 -4.73
C TYR A 256 -5.81 6.20 -4.50
N VAL A 257 -5.76 6.65 -3.26
CA VAL A 257 -5.88 8.08 -2.91
C VAL A 257 -4.50 8.70 -2.84
N ASP A 258 -3.71 8.29 -1.87
CA ASP A 258 -2.34 8.76 -1.63
C ASP A 258 -1.64 7.84 -0.60
N ALA A 259 -0.30 7.92 -0.51
CA ALA A 259 0.48 7.16 0.47
C ALA A 259 0.55 7.82 1.86
N LEU A 260 -0.02 9.03 2.01
CA LEU A 260 0.11 9.94 3.14
C LEU A 260 -0.17 9.31 4.52
N THR A 261 -1.07 8.35 4.60
CA THR A 261 -1.48 7.71 5.86
C THR A 261 -0.94 6.29 6.04
N GLY A 262 -0.16 5.77 5.07
CA GLY A 262 0.50 4.47 5.18
C GLY A 262 -0.41 3.23 5.17
N GLU A 263 -1.70 3.35 4.80
CA GLU A 263 -2.71 2.30 4.96
C GLU A 263 -2.90 1.38 3.74
N GLY A 264 -2.20 1.64 2.64
CA GLY A 264 -2.44 0.97 1.35
C GLY A 264 -2.40 -0.56 1.42
N LEU A 265 -1.46 -1.13 2.19
CA LEU A 265 -1.32 -2.59 2.34
C LEU A 265 -2.47 -3.20 3.16
N GLY A 266 -2.84 -2.58 4.28
CA GLY A 266 -3.95 -3.05 5.11
C GLY A 266 -5.27 -3.08 4.34
N LEU A 267 -5.54 -2.03 3.56
CA LEU A 267 -6.71 -1.97 2.69
C LEU A 267 -6.67 -3.03 1.57
N ALA A 268 -5.49 -3.28 1.00
CA ALA A 268 -5.33 -4.30 -0.03
C ALA A 268 -5.62 -5.69 0.51
N PHE A 269 -5.15 -6.01 1.73
CA PHE A 269 -5.41 -7.30 2.38
C PHE A 269 -6.89 -7.47 2.76
N GLY A 270 -7.51 -6.44 3.35
CA GLY A 270 -8.94 -6.48 3.63
C GLY A 270 -9.80 -6.58 2.37
N ALA A 271 -9.42 -5.91 1.29
CA ALA A 271 -10.11 -5.99 0.01
C ALA A 271 -9.95 -7.37 -0.64
N ALA A 272 -8.79 -8.01 -0.51
CA ALA A 272 -8.54 -9.36 -0.99
C ALA A 272 -9.49 -10.38 -0.35
N GLU A 273 -9.67 -10.32 0.98
CA GLU A 273 -10.61 -11.16 1.72
C GLU A 273 -12.06 -10.95 1.21
N GLN A 274 -12.50 -9.70 1.04
CA GLN A 274 -13.83 -9.41 0.54
C GLN A 274 -14.04 -9.86 -0.91
N LEU A 275 -13.02 -9.76 -1.76
CA LEU A 275 -13.05 -10.24 -3.14
C LEU A 275 -13.30 -11.75 -3.16
N VAL A 276 -12.52 -12.50 -2.41
CA VAL A 276 -12.64 -13.97 -2.34
C VAL A 276 -14.01 -14.38 -1.81
N ASN A 277 -14.52 -13.72 -0.77
CA ASN A 277 -15.87 -13.96 -0.26
C ASN A 277 -16.96 -13.76 -1.32
N CYS A 278 -16.81 -12.75 -2.20
CA CYS A 278 -17.73 -12.52 -3.30
C CYS A 278 -17.61 -13.58 -4.40
N VAL A 279 -16.39 -14.07 -4.68
CA VAL A 279 -16.15 -15.15 -5.64
C VAL A 279 -16.75 -16.47 -5.18
N ILE A 280 -16.57 -16.82 -3.90
CA ILE A 280 -17.15 -18.05 -3.30
C ILE A 280 -18.68 -18.01 -3.38
N ALA A 281 -19.27 -16.87 -3.05
CA ALA A 281 -20.72 -16.68 -3.08
C ALA A 281 -21.30 -16.57 -4.50
N ASP A 282 -20.48 -16.56 -5.55
CA ASP A 282 -20.86 -16.30 -6.96
C ASP A 282 -21.60 -14.94 -7.13
N ARG A 283 -21.18 -13.93 -6.35
CA ARG A 283 -21.79 -12.59 -6.30
C ARG A 283 -20.77 -11.48 -6.51
N PRO A 284 -20.08 -11.42 -7.66
CA PRO A 284 -19.02 -10.44 -7.93
C PRO A 284 -19.51 -8.98 -7.86
N ALA A 285 -20.78 -8.73 -8.20
CA ALA A 285 -21.39 -7.40 -8.16
C ALA A 285 -21.42 -6.78 -6.74
N ASP A 286 -21.43 -7.60 -5.68
CA ASP A 286 -21.41 -7.12 -4.30
C ASP A 286 -20.05 -6.54 -3.89
N TYR A 287 -18.97 -6.88 -4.61
CA TYR A 287 -17.61 -6.51 -4.22
C TYR A 287 -17.40 -5.00 -4.21
N ASP A 288 -17.87 -4.25 -5.20
CA ASP A 288 -17.70 -2.79 -5.24
C ASP A 288 -18.32 -2.11 -4.01
N ARG A 289 -19.49 -2.56 -3.57
CA ARG A 289 -20.16 -2.07 -2.35
C ARG A 289 -19.32 -2.40 -1.11
N ARG A 290 -18.85 -3.66 -0.96
CA ARG A 290 -18.04 -4.10 0.17
C ARG A 290 -16.70 -3.37 0.23
N TRP A 291 -16.05 -3.20 -0.93
CA TRP A 291 -14.81 -2.43 -1.04
C TRP A 291 -15.00 -0.99 -0.57
N ARG A 292 -16.08 -0.32 -1.01
CA ARG A 292 -16.41 1.04 -0.58
C ARG A 292 -16.64 1.14 0.93
N GLN A 293 -17.28 0.15 1.53
CA GLN A 293 -17.53 0.11 2.98
C GLN A 293 -16.23 0.05 3.77
N ILE A 294 -15.33 -0.91 3.46
CA ILE A 294 -14.07 -1.08 4.20
C ILE A 294 -13.08 0.07 3.97
N THR A 295 -13.11 0.73 2.80
CA THR A 295 -12.18 1.81 2.47
C THR A 295 -12.70 3.21 2.78
N ARG A 296 -13.99 3.37 3.07
CA ARG A 296 -14.65 4.69 3.20
C ARG A 296 -13.94 5.63 4.18
N ARG A 297 -13.67 5.14 5.38
CA ARG A 297 -13.06 5.91 6.45
C ARG A 297 -11.65 6.39 6.08
N TYR A 298 -10.83 5.45 5.64
CA TYR A 298 -9.49 5.75 5.17
C TYR A 298 -9.50 6.80 4.04
N ARG A 299 -10.30 6.57 3.01
CA ARG A 299 -10.37 7.46 1.85
C ARG A 299 -10.78 8.89 2.23
N MET A 300 -11.71 9.01 3.17
CA MET A 300 -12.14 10.31 3.69
C MET A 300 -11.01 11.00 4.46
N LEU A 301 -10.41 10.31 5.43
CA LEU A 301 -9.33 10.88 6.25
C LEU A 301 -8.10 11.24 5.43
N THR A 302 -7.66 10.34 4.54
CA THR A 302 -6.52 10.60 3.64
C THR A 302 -6.80 11.77 2.69
N ALA A 303 -7.99 11.84 2.11
CA ALA A 303 -8.35 12.95 1.22
C ALA A 303 -8.39 14.31 1.96
N THR A 304 -8.94 14.33 3.18
CA THR A 304 -8.97 15.55 4.00
C THR A 304 -7.56 16.00 4.39
N LEU A 305 -6.73 15.08 4.87
CA LEU A 305 -5.34 15.38 5.24
C LEU A 305 -4.52 15.83 4.03
N LEU A 306 -4.71 15.18 2.88
CA LEU A 306 -4.06 15.55 1.62
C LEU A 306 -4.45 16.96 1.18
N GLN A 307 -5.73 17.34 1.28
CA GLN A 307 -6.16 18.71 0.98
C GLN A 307 -5.54 19.71 1.94
N ALA A 308 -5.48 19.41 3.23
CA ALA A 308 -4.83 20.26 4.23
C ALA A 308 -3.32 20.41 3.95
N SER A 309 -2.63 19.33 3.56
CA SER A 309 -1.19 19.37 3.27
C SER A 309 -0.86 20.19 2.00
N MET A 310 -1.79 20.27 1.07
CA MET A 310 -1.62 21.02 -0.17
C MET A 310 -1.94 22.53 -0.05
N TYR A 311 -2.71 22.92 0.95
CA TYR A 311 -3.03 24.33 1.20
C TYR A 311 -2.05 24.92 2.20
N ALA A 312 -1.17 25.81 1.76
CA ALA A 312 -0.03 26.30 2.54
C ALA A 312 -0.40 26.82 3.97
N PRO A 313 -1.47 27.61 4.17
CA PRO A 313 -1.85 28.06 5.51
C PRO A 313 -2.33 26.92 6.44
N ALA A 314 -2.94 25.86 5.90
CA ALA A 314 -3.36 24.72 6.69
C ALA A 314 -2.16 23.82 6.99
N ARG A 315 -1.30 23.57 6.01
CA ARG A 315 -0.11 22.73 6.18
C ARG A 315 0.80 23.23 7.30
N SER A 316 1.14 24.52 7.32
CA SER A 316 1.98 25.11 8.37
C SER A 316 1.39 24.99 9.79
N ARG A 317 0.12 24.63 9.89
CA ARG A 317 -0.58 24.43 11.17
C ARG A 317 -0.79 22.97 11.54
N ILE A 318 -0.44 22.00 10.67
CA ILE A 318 -0.68 20.57 10.95
C ILE A 318 0.05 20.15 12.22
N VAL A 319 1.38 20.35 12.30
CA VAL A 319 2.17 19.96 13.46
C VAL A 319 1.87 20.84 14.68
N PRO A 320 1.82 22.18 14.57
CA PRO A 320 1.39 23.02 15.70
C PRO A 320 0.01 22.66 16.27
N ALA A 321 -0.98 22.38 15.42
CA ALA A 321 -2.30 21.97 15.89
C ALA A 321 -2.29 20.58 16.53
N ALA A 322 -1.54 19.64 15.97
CA ALA A 322 -1.36 18.32 16.58
C ALA A 322 -0.65 18.41 17.94
N ALA A 323 0.36 19.26 18.07
CA ALA A 323 1.06 19.50 19.32
C ALA A 323 0.20 20.22 20.37
N ALA A 324 -0.66 21.15 19.96
CA ALA A 324 -1.62 21.82 20.84
C ALA A 324 -2.74 20.88 21.32
N MET A 325 -3.06 19.84 20.54
CA MET A 325 -4.14 18.87 20.84
C MET A 325 -3.66 17.42 20.71
N PRO A 326 -2.68 16.97 21.50
CA PRO A 326 -2.05 15.66 21.33
C PRO A 326 -3.03 14.48 21.48
N ALA A 327 -4.04 14.61 22.33
CA ALA A 327 -5.07 13.59 22.50
C ALA A 327 -5.95 13.42 21.25
N VAL A 328 -6.27 14.52 20.55
CA VAL A 328 -7.02 14.49 19.28
C VAL A 328 -6.17 13.88 18.17
N PHE A 329 -4.90 14.28 18.10
CA PHE A 329 -3.94 13.70 17.15
C PHE A 329 -3.77 12.20 17.37
N ALA A 330 -3.49 11.77 18.61
CA ALA A 330 -3.37 10.36 18.95
C ALA A 330 -4.66 9.58 18.64
N ARG A 331 -5.85 10.17 18.87
CA ARG A 331 -7.12 9.56 18.47
C ARG A 331 -7.23 9.39 16.96
N ALA A 332 -6.87 10.40 16.17
CA ALA A 332 -6.91 10.35 14.71
C ALA A 332 -5.98 9.27 14.16
N VAL A 333 -4.73 9.20 14.63
CA VAL A 333 -3.76 8.16 14.27
C VAL A 333 -4.30 6.77 14.64
N ASN A 334 -4.80 6.59 15.87
CA ASN A 334 -5.33 5.30 16.31
C ASN A 334 -6.63 4.90 15.60
N LEU A 335 -7.38 5.87 15.06
CA LEU A 335 -8.53 5.58 14.21
C LEU A 335 -8.11 5.00 12.84
N LEU A 336 -6.95 5.38 12.31
CA LEU A 336 -6.37 4.81 11.10
C LEU A 336 -5.71 3.46 11.38
N ALA A 337 -5.05 3.30 12.51
CA ALA A 337 -4.35 2.07 12.91
C ALA A 337 -5.28 0.92 13.37
N GLN A 338 -6.60 1.08 13.33
CA GLN A 338 -7.62 0.09 13.69
C GLN A 338 -8.17 -0.62 12.47
#